data_11223e9b629bbba17becf743b8cb96ba
#
_entry.id   11223e9b629bbba17becf743b8cb96ba
#
_cell.length_a   1.000
_cell.length_b   1.000
_cell.length_c   1.000
_cell.angle_alpha   90.00
_cell.angle_beta   90.00
_cell.angle_gamma   90.00
#
_symmetry.space_group_name_H-M   'P 1'
#
loop_
_entity.id
_entity.type
_entity.pdbx_description
1 polymer ?
#
loop_
_entity_poly.entity_id
_entity_poly.type
_entity_poly.pdbx_seq_one_letter_code
_entity_poly.pdbx_strand_id
1 'polypeptide(L)'
;MDKKALIVIIGLLSIIILLLIIPSKPKSKSSKCYKSTADMKALSHARSNYGLGASAVGCRFSTGSVRQSGNDYYVTVYCGGMNPIDYTLRCTSSGLKIVSVRT
;
A
#
# COMPACT_ATOMS: atom_id res chain seq x y z
N MET A 1 -50.99 -17.21 12.26
CA MET A 1 -50.10 -16.12 11.91
C MET A 1 -50.73 -15.30 10.80
N ASP A 2 -50.94 -14.03 11.03
CA ASP A 2 -51.53 -13.17 10.01
C ASP A 2 -50.58 -13.01 8.82
N LYS A 3 -51.13 -13.06 7.62
CA LYS A 3 -50.36 -12.85 6.40
C LYS A 3 -49.65 -11.51 6.41
N LYS A 4 -50.23 -10.50 7.05
CA LYS A 4 -49.61 -9.18 7.16
C LYS A 4 -48.38 -9.19 8.04
N ALA A 5 -48.38 -9.94 9.14
CA ALA A 5 -47.21 -10.08 10.00
C ALA A 5 -46.08 -10.80 9.27
N LEU A 6 -46.39 -11.82 8.46
CA LEU A 6 -45.43 -12.55 7.67
C LEU A 6 -44.75 -11.66 6.63
N ILE A 7 -45.52 -10.82 5.93
CA ILE A 7 -45.00 -9.89 4.92
C ILE A 7 -44.07 -8.86 5.56
N VAL A 8 -44.42 -8.34 6.73
CA VAL A 8 -43.57 -7.39 7.45
C VAL A 8 -42.28 -8.02 7.89
N ILE A 9 -42.30 -9.25 8.37
CA ILE A 9 -41.09 -9.98 8.77
C ILE A 9 -40.15 -10.23 7.57
N ILE A 10 -40.72 -10.66 6.45
CA ILE A 10 -39.96 -10.88 5.22
C ILE A 10 -39.34 -9.57 4.72
N GLY A 11 -40.08 -8.48 4.75
CA GLY A 11 -39.60 -7.16 4.38
C GLY A 11 -38.42 -6.68 5.24
N LEU A 12 -38.55 -6.85 6.56
CA LEU A 12 -37.49 -6.49 7.50
C LEU A 12 -36.22 -7.35 7.28
N LEU A 13 -36.37 -8.65 7.07
CA LEU A 13 -35.26 -9.53 6.80
C LEU A 13 -34.55 -9.16 5.50
N SER A 14 -35.31 -8.79 4.47
CA SER A 14 -34.74 -8.34 3.19
C SER A 14 -33.90 -7.08 3.36
N ILE A 15 -34.36 -6.12 4.13
CA ILE A 15 -33.64 -4.87 4.43
C ILE A 15 -32.34 -5.18 5.19
N ILE A 16 -32.39 -6.06 6.18
CA ILE A 16 -31.22 -6.46 6.96
C ILE A 16 -30.18 -7.15 6.06
N ILE A 17 -30.63 -8.04 5.19
CA ILE A 17 -29.75 -8.73 4.24
C ILE A 17 -29.10 -7.73 3.28
N LEU A 18 -29.84 -6.76 2.77
CA LEU A 18 -29.30 -5.71 1.92
C LEU A 18 -28.24 -4.87 2.62
N LEU A 19 -28.45 -4.55 3.89
CA LEU A 19 -27.47 -3.80 4.69
C LEU A 19 -26.20 -4.61 4.95
N LEU A 20 -26.31 -5.93 5.06
CA LEU A 20 -25.17 -6.83 5.25
C LEU A 20 -24.41 -7.06 3.94
N ILE A 21 -25.12 -7.05 2.82
CA ILE A 21 -24.53 -7.26 1.49
C ILE A 21 -23.89 -6.00 0.93
N ILE A 22 -24.33 -4.81 1.35
CA ILE A 22 -23.64 -3.59 0.96
C ILE A 22 -22.25 -3.65 1.60
N PRO A 23 -21.21 -3.97 0.83
CA PRO A 23 -19.88 -3.90 1.38
C PRO A 23 -19.67 -2.46 1.78
N SER A 24 -19.36 -2.24 3.03
CA SER A 24 -18.80 -0.98 3.43
C SER A 24 -17.64 -0.78 2.46
N LYS A 25 -17.81 0.13 1.55
CA LYS A 25 -16.74 0.47 0.61
C LYS A 25 -15.50 0.70 1.43
N PRO A 26 -14.46 -0.05 1.19
CA PRO A 26 -13.24 0.17 1.92
C PRO A 26 -12.81 1.61 1.63
N LYS A 27 -12.92 2.45 2.60
CA LYS A 27 -12.23 3.73 2.62
C LYS A 27 -10.72 3.52 2.48
N SER A 28 -10.33 2.28 2.39
CA SER A 28 -8.98 1.82 2.39
C SER A 28 -8.24 1.99 1.07
N LYS A 29 -8.85 2.55 0.03
CA LYS A 29 -8.11 2.84 -1.20
C LYS A 29 -7.06 3.91 -0.99
N SER A 30 -7.34 4.90 -0.15
CA SER A 30 -6.35 5.90 0.25
C SER A 30 -5.40 5.36 1.33
N SER A 31 -5.79 4.30 2.04
CA SER A 31 -5.02 3.75 3.15
C SER A 31 -3.89 2.81 2.70
N LYS A 32 -3.77 2.51 1.42
CA LYS A 32 -2.66 1.71 0.88
C LYS A 32 -1.41 2.53 0.62
N CYS A 33 -1.50 3.83 0.73
CA CYS A 33 -0.40 4.75 0.48
C CYS A 33 0.07 5.36 1.80
N TYR A 34 0.98 4.66 2.46
CA TYR A 34 1.62 5.14 3.68
C TYR A 34 3.12 5.30 3.47
N LYS A 35 3.73 6.15 4.27
CA LYS A 35 5.19 6.30 4.28
C LYS A 35 5.87 4.97 4.60
N SER A 36 5.32 4.20 5.54
CA SER A 36 5.86 2.89 5.89
C SER A 36 5.75 1.90 4.73
N THR A 37 4.67 1.95 3.96
CA THR A 37 4.49 1.10 2.77
C THR A 37 5.47 1.50 1.66
N ALA A 38 5.68 2.79 1.45
CA ALA A 38 6.65 3.29 0.49
C ALA A 38 8.07 2.84 0.85
N ASP A 39 8.42 2.94 2.11
CA ASP A 39 9.68 2.50 2.66
C ASP A 39 9.92 1.01 2.38
N MET A 40 8.98 0.17 2.75
CA MET A 40 9.06 -1.28 2.54
C MET A 40 9.14 -1.64 1.05
N LYS A 41 8.38 -0.96 0.21
CA LYS A 41 8.36 -1.23 -1.23
C LYS A 41 9.68 -0.86 -1.89
N ALA A 42 10.25 0.28 -1.55
CA ALA A 42 11.54 0.71 -2.05
C ALA A 42 12.64 -0.25 -1.60
N LEU A 43 12.62 -0.64 -0.34
CA LEU A 43 13.59 -1.58 0.23
C LEU A 43 13.51 -2.95 -0.43
N SER A 44 12.30 -3.45 -0.64
CA SER A 44 12.07 -4.73 -1.33
C SER A 44 12.58 -4.71 -2.76
N HIS A 45 12.32 -3.62 -3.48
CA HIS A 45 12.81 -3.44 -4.85
C HIS A 45 14.33 -3.40 -4.89
N ALA A 46 14.96 -2.68 -3.96
CA ALA A 46 16.41 -2.60 -3.88
C ALA A 46 17.02 -3.96 -3.62
N ARG A 47 16.46 -4.74 -2.71
CA ARG A 47 16.93 -6.09 -2.41
C ARG A 47 16.81 -7.02 -3.62
N SER A 48 15.73 -6.90 -4.39
CA SER A 48 15.50 -7.75 -5.56
C SER A 48 16.40 -7.40 -6.73
N ASN A 49 16.67 -6.12 -6.95
CA ASN A 49 17.41 -5.66 -8.13
C ASN A 49 18.90 -5.42 -7.89
N TYR A 50 19.27 -5.09 -6.66
CA TYR A 50 20.66 -4.79 -6.32
C TYR A 50 21.24 -5.74 -5.26
N GLY A 51 20.40 -6.65 -4.76
CA GLY A 51 20.76 -7.50 -3.63
C GLY A 51 21.94 -8.42 -3.89
N LEU A 52 22.09 -8.95 -5.10
CA LEU A 52 23.17 -9.87 -5.44
C LEU A 52 24.53 -9.17 -5.36
N GLY A 53 24.62 -7.98 -5.94
CA GLY A 53 25.84 -7.19 -5.85
C GLY A 53 26.12 -6.70 -4.44
N ALA A 54 25.06 -6.29 -3.74
CA ALA A 54 25.14 -5.83 -2.36
C ALA A 54 25.56 -6.95 -1.40
N SER A 55 25.06 -8.16 -1.60
CA SER A 55 25.45 -9.32 -0.79
C SER A 55 26.91 -9.65 -0.95
N ALA A 56 27.45 -9.50 -2.15
CA ALA A 56 28.87 -9.76 -2.42
C ALA A 56 29.79 -8.76 -1.71
N VAL A 57 29.32 -7.52 -1.47
CA VAL A 57 30.06 -6.48 -0.75
C VAL A 57 29.69 -6.43 0.74
N GLY A 58 28.81 -7.32 1.21
CA GLY A 58 28.36 -7.32 2.59
C GLY A 58 27.45 -6.14 2.93
N CYS A 59 26.76 -5.61 1.96
CA CYS A 59 25.93 -4.44 2.12
C CYS A 59 24.58 -4.78 2.74
N ARG A 60 24.17 -3.98 3.73
CA ARG A 60 22.87 -4.08 4.33
C ARG A 60 22.04 -2.89 3.88
N PHE A 61 20.92 -3.17 3.20
CA PHE A 61 20.03 -2.11 2.75
C PHE A 61 19.27 -1.52 3.94
N SER A 62 19.24 -0.21 3.99
CA SER A 62 18.47 0.54 4.97
C SER A 62 17.84 1.75 4.29
N THR A 63 16.72 2.21 4.83
CA THR A 63 16.02 3.39 4.29
C THR A 63 16.23 4.57 5.21
N GLY A 64 16.35 5.75 4.61
CA GLY A 64 16.34 7.01 5.33
C GLY A 64 14.91 7.48 5.60
N SER A 65 14.77 8.76 5.89
CA SER A 65 13.47 9.36 6.10
C SER A 65 12.68 9.40 4.81
N VAL A 66 11.39 9.08 4.90
CA VAL A 66 10.47 9.14 3.76
C VAL A 66 9.85 10.52 3.71
N ARG A 67 9.91 11.18 2.56
CA ARG A 67 9.24 12.44 2.32
C ARG A 67 8.02 12.24 1.44
N GLN A 68 6.98 13.01 1.67
CA GLN A 68 5.75 12.97 0.90
C GLN A 68 5.45 14.36 0.35
N SER A 69 5.13 14.41 -0.94
CA SER A 69 4.67 15.63 -1.60
C SER A 69 3.47 15.27 -2.46
N GLY A 70 2.27 15.67 -2.02
CA GLY A 70 1.04 15.27 -2.70
C GLY A 70 0.87 13.76 -2.72
N ASN A 71 0.79 13.20 -3.92
CA ASN A 71 0.68 11.75 -4.13
C ASN A 71 2.03 11.05 -4.31
N ASP A 72 3.12 11.79 -4.24
CA ASP A 72 4.45 11.24 -4.44
C ASP A 72 5.16 11.06 -3.12
N TYR A 73 5.87 9.93 -3.01
CA TYR A 73 6.67 9.55 -1.86
C TYR A 73 8.12 9.41 -2.31
N TYR A 74 9.02 10.03 -1.57
CA TYR A 74 10.45 10.00 -1.88
C TYR A 74 11.16 9.19 -0.81
N VAL A 75 11.78 8.10 -1.22
CA VAL A 75 12.48 7.18 -0.32
C VAL A 75 13.91 7.05 -0.80
N THR A 76 14.87 7.23 0.09
CA THR A 76 16.28 6.98 -0.22
C THR A 76 16.70 5.70 0.46
N VAL A 77 17.25 4.77 -0.32
CA VAL A 77 17.77 3.50 0.19
C VAL A 77 19.29 3.59 0.24
N TYR A 78 19.83 3.29 1.38
CA TYR A 78 21.28 3.31 1.61
C TYR A 78 21.83 1.90 1.66
N CYS A 79 23.02 1.76 1.11
CA CYS A 79 23.79 0.55 1.15
C CYS A 79 25.24 0.96 1.44
N GLY A 80 25.82 0.46 2.52
CA GLY A 80 27.17 0.84 2.92
C GLY A 80 28.18 0.61 1.79
N GLY A 81 28.92 1.65 1.40
CA GLY A 81 29.91 1.60 0.33
C GLY A 81 29.35 1.81 -1.08
N MET A 82 28.03 1.96 -1.24
CA MET A 82 27.41 2.28 -2.52
C MET A 82 26.72 3.65 -2.46
N ASN A 83 26.52 4.24 -3.64
CA ASN A 83 25.75 5.47 -3.73
C ASN A 83 24.31 5.21 -3.31
N PRO A 84 23.65 6.17 -2.62
CA PRO A 84 22.27 5.99 -2.25
C PRO A 84 21.37 5.90 -3.48
N ILE A 85 20.30 5.12 -3.36
CA ILE A 85 19.32 4.92 -4.42
C ILE A 85 18.07 5.73 -4.05
N ASP A 86 17.71 6.67 -4.92
CA ASP A 86 16.54 7.51 -4.72
C ASP A 86 15.35 6.93 -5.45
N TYR A 87 14.32 6.60 -4.70
CA TYR A 87 13.05 6.09 -5.23
C TYR A 87 11.99 7.17 -5.17
N THR A 88 11.25 7.29 -6.25
CA THR A 88 10.00 8.07 -6.27
C THR A 88 8.85 7.10 -6.48
N LEU A 89 7.93 7.08 -5.53
CA LEU A 89 6.74 6.25 -5.60
C LEU A 89 5.52 7.15 -5.68
N ARG A 90 4.55 6.74 -6.48
CA ARG A 90 3.30 7.49 -6.62
C ARG A 90 2.14 6.68 -6.10
N CYS A 91 1.27 7.34 -5.35
CA CYS A 91 0.04 6.75 -4.87
C CYS A 91 -0.96 6.65 -6.02
N THR A 92 -1.39 5.43 -6.32
CA THR A 92 -2.39 5.15 -7.34
C THR A 92 -3.59 4.46 -6.71
N SER A 93 -4.67 4.30 -7.47
CA SER A 93 -5.85 3.58 -7.01
C SER A 93 -5.57 2.13 -6.64
N SER A 94 -4.51 1.54 -7.18
CA SER A 94 -4.09 0.17 -6.87
C SER A 94 -3.00 0.09 -5.80
N GLY A 95 -2.56 1.22 -5.27
CA GLY A 95 -1.51 1.32 -4.25
C GLY A 95 -0.32 2.15 -4.72
N LEU A 96 0.81 1.98 -4.04
CA LEU A 96 2.03 2.69 -4.40
C LEU A 96 2.72 2.03 -5.59
N LYS A 97 3.16 2.85 -6.52
CA LYS A 97 3.90 2.41 -7.70
C LYS A 97 5.23 3.13 -7.78
N ILE A 98 6.31 2.40 -8.02
CA ILE A 98 7.62 2.99 -8.25
C ILE A 98 7.62 3.64 -9.64
N VAL A 99 7.80 4.94 -9.70
CA VAL A 99 7.79 5.70 -10.96
C VAL A 99 9.17 6.18 -11.38
N SER A 100 10.12 6.23 -10.47
CA SER A 100 11.48 6.65 -10.77
C SER A 100 12.46 5.99 -9.80
N VAL A 101 13.61 5.61 -10.32
CA VAL A 101 14.74 5.09 -9.55
C VAL A 101 16.00 5.81 -10.04
N ARG A 102 16.69 6.47 -9.13
CA ARG A 102 17.94 7.19 -9.44
C ARG A 102 19.06 6.62 -8.58
N THR A 103 20.11 6.23 -9.20
CA THR A 103 21.30 5.72 -8.52
C THR A 103 22.44 6.73 -8.49
#